data_83b91ea2cfa0f3ddfb01056fbe02b493
#
_entry.id   83b91ea2cfa0f3ddfb01056fbe02b493
#
_cell.length_a   1.000
_cell.length_b   1.000
_cell.length_c   1.000
_cell.angle_alpha   90.00
_cell.angle_beta   90.00
_cell.angle_gamma   90.00
#
_symmetry.space_group_name_H-M   'P 1'
#
loop_
_entity.id
_entity.type
_entity.pdbx_description
1 polymer ?
#
loop_
_entity_poly.entity_id
_entity_poly.type
_entity_poly.pdbx_seq_one_letter_code
_entity_poly.pdbx_strand_id
1 'polypeptide(L)'
;ADAILDYAKERGLELYPVEGFTSITGKGVEAQVNGKRISLGNLKLIEDYKDKNDMDRLKAMVDQYAQEGNTPMLLAVEGQVEALIAVADTIKKDSAMAVEKLHQMGIKVAMITGDNEKTALAIAKQVGIDIVRADVLPSEKSQVIKDLQDQGEFVAMVGDGINDAPALALADVGIAIGSGTDVAIESADIVLMKNSLMDVPNSIKLSKETIRNIKENLGWAFGYNIIGIPFAAGLIYLFGGPLLNPMIAAAAMSLSSVSVVSNALRLRKFRTF
;
A
#
# COMPACT_ATOMS: atom_id res chain seq x y z
N ALA A 1 -20.63 -3.74 -1.27
CA ALA A 1 -21.85 -4.40 -0.77
C ALA A 1 -22.42 -3.64 0.43
N ASP A 2 -21.62 -3.39 1.46
CA ASP A 2 -22.08 -2.81 2.74
C ASP A 2 -22.74 -1.44 2.56
N ALA A 3 -22.16 -0.54 1.76
CA ALA A 3 -22.71 0.79 1.49
C ALA A 3 -24.12 0.75 0.90
N ILE A 4 -24.45 -0.25 0.05
CA ILE A 4 -25.79 -0.44 -0.53
C ILE A 4 -26.74 -0.97 0.54
N LEU A 5 -26.29 -1.91 1.37
CA LEU A 5 -27.08 -2.45 2.47
C LEU A 5 -27.38 -1.39 3.54
N ASP A 6 -26.41 -0.58 3.89
CA ASP A 6 -26.58 0.51 4.86
C ASP A 6 -27.55 1.56 4.34
N TYR A 7 -27.44 1.95 3.07
CA TYR A 7 -28.38 2.85 2.42
C TYR A 7 -29.81 2.29 2.42
N ALA A 8 -29.97 0.99 2.15
CA ALA A 8 -31.28 0.34 2.19
C ALA A 8 -31.87 0.33 3.60
N LYS A 9 -31.06 0.03 4.63
CA LYS A 9 -31.46 0.04 6.05
C LYS A 9 -31.85 1.44 6.52
N GLU A 10 -31.07 2.47 6.19
CA GLU A 10 -31.37 3.86 6.55
C GLU A 10 -32.71 4.32 5.99
N ARG A 11 -33.12 3.79 4.84
CA ARG A 11 -34.42 4.07 4.21
C ARG A 11 -35.53 3.12 4.61
N GLY A 12 -35.27 2.17 5.51
CA GLY A 12 -36.26 1.18 5.95
C GLY A 12 -36.73 0.25 4.84
N LEU A 13 -35.88 0.01 3.81
CA LEU A 13 -36.24 -0.88 2.70
C LEU A 13 -36.16 -2.35 3.15
N GLU A 14 -37.15 -3.15 2.74
CA GLU A 14 -37.18 -4.57 3.01
C GLU A 14 -36.27 -5.33 2.05
N LEU A 15 -35.50 -6.28 2.59
CA LEU A 15 -34.59 -7.12 1.79
C LEU A 15 -35.34 -8.37 1.35
N TYR A 16 -35.33 -8.63 0.05
CA TYR A 16 -35.95 -9.82 -0.51
C TYR A 16 -35.00 -11.02 -0.52
N PRO A 17 -35.48 -12.25 -0.40
CA PRO A 17 -34.67 -13.45 -0.55
C PRO A 17 -34.11 -13.55 -1.98
N VAL A 18 -32.85 -14.00 -2.06
CA VAL A 18 -32.12 -14.14 -3.33
C VAL A 18 -31.89 -15.61 -3.62
N GLU A 19 -32.20 -16.04 -4.83
CA GLU A 19 -31.99 -17.40 -5.33
C GLU A 19 -31.00 -17.39 -6.52
N GLY A 20 -30.31 -18.50 -6.75
CA GLY A 20 -29.47 -18.68 -7.94
C GLY A 20 -28.33 -17.65 -8.09
N PHE A 21 -27.73 -17.19 -6.99
CA PHE A 21 -26.66 -16.21 -7.02
C PHE A 21 -25.42 -16.73 -7.77
N THR A 22 -24.95 -15.98 -8.76
CA THR A 22 -23.75 -16.29 -9.55
C THR A 22 -22.89 -15.05 -9.68
N SER A 23 -21.59 -15.18 -9.38
CA SER A 23 -20.61 -14.12 -9.60
C SER A 23 -19.91 -14.34 -10.95
N ILE A 24 -19.88 -13.29 -11.79
CA ILE A 24 -19.22 -13.29 -13.08
C ILE A 24 -17.96 -12.42 -12.95
N THR A 25 -16.81 -13.08 -12.94
CA THR A 25 -15.52 -12.43 -12.70
C THR A 25 -15.28 -11.25 -13.66
N GLY A 26 -15.00 -10.08 -13.09
CA GLY A 26 -14.73 -8.85 -13.84
C GLY A 26 -15.93 -8.19 -14.51
N LYS A 27 -17.15 -8.75 -14.35
CA LYS A 27 -18.39 -8.20 -14.94
C LYS A 27 -19.41 -7.80 -13.89
N GLY A 28 -19.67 -8.65 -12.88
CA GLY A 28 -20.67 -8.38 -11.84
C GLY A 28 -21.32 -9.65 -11.31
N VAL A 29 -22.58 -9.56 -10.92
CA VAL A 29 -23.35 -10.65 -10.30
C VAL A 29 -24.72 -10.80 -10.95
N GLU A 30 -25.24 -12.01 -10.95
CA GLU A 30 -26.59 -12.35 -11.37
C GLU A 30 -27.31 -13.17 -10.29
N ALA A 31 -28.62 -12.99 -10.19
CA ALA A 31 -29.45 -13.70 -9.25
C ALA A 31 -30.93 -13.68 -9.67
N GLN A 32 -31.76 -14.43 -8.97
CA GLN A 32 -33.22 -14.35 -9.06
C GLN A 32 -33.80 -13.74 -7.78
N VAL A 33 -34.69 -12.78 -7.93
CA VAL A 33 -35.45 -12.15 -6.84
C VAL A 33 -36.91 -12.09 -7.24
N ASN A 34 -37.78 -12.69 -6.44
CA ASN A 34 -39.22 -12.79 -6.73
C ASN A 34 -39.52 -13.37 -8.14
N GLY A 35 -38.75 -14.39 -8.55
CA GLY A 35 -38.89 -15.05 -9.86
C GLY A 35 -38.39 -14.26 -11.06
N LYS A 36 -37.79 -13.06 -10.86
CA LYS A 36 -37.21 -12.24 -11.91
C LYS A 36 -35.70 -12.36 -11.88
N ARG A 37 -35.07 -12.42 -13.07
CA ARG A 37 -33.59 -12.36 -13.21
C ARG A 37 -33.13 -10.95 -12.97
N ILE A 38 -32.21 -10.80 -12.04
CA ILE A 38 -31.54 -9.54 -11.70
C ILE A 38 -30.05 -9.66 -12.06
N SER A 39 -29.52 -8.67 -12.77
CA SER A 39 -28.09 -8.55 -13.07
C SER A 39 -27.58 -7.21 -12.55
N LEU A 40 -26.49 -7.22 -11.77
CA LEU A 40 -25.85 -6.01 -11.25
C LEU A 40 -24.37 -6.05 -11.60
N GLY A 41 -23.88 -5.07 -12.36
CA GLY A 41 -22.49 -5.04 -12.77
C GLY A 41 -22.11 -3.87 -13.67
N ASN A 42 -20.95 -4.00 -14.34
CA ASN A 42 -20.44 -2.99 -15.26
C ASN A 42 -21.11 -3.09 -16.65
N LEU A 43 -20.74 -2.18 -17.55
CA LEU A 43 -21.22 -2.17 -18.94
C LEU A 43 -21.01 -3.51 -19.65
N LYS A 44 -19.88 -4.19 -19.41
CA LYS A 44 -19.56 -5.49 -20.05
C LYS A 44 -20.56 -6.60 -19.69
N LEU A 45 -21.23 -6.51 -18.53
CA LEU A 45 -22.28 -7.44 -18.15
C LEU A 45 -23.58 -7.16 -18.92
N ILE A 46 -23.84 -5.91 -19.26
CA ILE A 46 -25.10 -5.44 -19.85
C ILE A 46 -25.05 -5.43 -21.38
N GLU A 47 -23.86 -5.40 -21.99
CA GLU A 47 -23.68 -5.38 -23.47
C GLU A 47 -24.38 -6.53 -24.18
N ASP A 48 -24.50 -7.68 -23.51
CA ASP A 48 -25.17 -8.87 -24.07
C ASP A 48 -26.71 -8.73 -24.15
N TYR A 49 -27.30 -7.67 -23.58
CA TYR A 49 -28.74 -7.55 -23.37
C TYR A 49 -29.43 -6.41 -24.14
N LYS A 50 -28.71 -5.51 -24.85
CA LYS A 50 -29.31 -4.26 -25.34
C LYS A 50 -28.99 -3.84 -26.78
N ASP A 51 -29.94 -3.05 -27.36
CA ASP A 51 -29.78 -2.35 -28.62
C ASP A 51 -28.72 -1.24 -28.53
N LYS A 52 -28.01 -0.97 -29.66
CA LYS A 52 -26.87 -0.03 -29.71
C LYS A 52 -27.20 1.40 -29.24
N ASN A 53 -28.40 1.92 -29.55
CA ASN A 53 -28.80 3.30 -29.19
C ASN A 53 -28.95 3.51 -27.68
N ASP A 54 -29.44 2.51 -26.95
CA ASP A 54 -29.56 2.55 -25.49
C ASP A 54 -28.18 2.44 -24.84
N MET A 55 -27.25 1.70 -25.45
CA MET A 55 -25.90 1.53 -24.94
C MET A 55 -25.09 2.82 -24.94
N ASP A 56 -25.21 3.66 -25.96
CA ASP A 56 -24.50 4.93 -26.02
C ASP A 56 -24.93 5.89 -24.90
N ARG A 57 -26.23 5.92 -24.59
CA ARG A 57 -26.77 6.71 -23.48
C ARG A 57 -26.27 6.17 -22.12
N LEU A 58 -26.33 4.86 -21.91
CA LEU A 58 -25.84 4.24 -20.69
C LEU A 58 -24.35 4.46 -20.49
N LYS A 59 -23.58 4.36 -21.57
CA LYS A 59 -22.14 4.62 -21.58
C LYS A 59 -21.82 6.06 -21.18
N ALA A 60 -22.55 7.04 -21.72
CA ALA A 60 -22.40 8.43 -21.37
C ALA A 60 -22.70 8.69 -19.87
N MET A 61 -23.75 8.06 -19.32
CA MET A 61 -24.10 8.17 -17.91
C MET A 61 -23.02 7.51 -17.02
N VAL A 62 -22.57 6.30 -17.35
CA VAL A 62 -21.49 5.61 -16.65
C VAL A 62 -20.22 6.45 -16.66
N ASP A 63 -19.86 7.01 -17.82
CA ASP A 63 -18.69 7.85 -17.99
C ASP A 63 -18.75 9.13 -17.16
N GLN A 64 -19.94 9.75 -17.04
CA GLN A 64 -20.13 10.93 -16.20
C GLN A 64 -19.84 10.63 -14.73
N TYR A 65 -20.48 9.61 -14.17
CA TYR A 65 -20.28 9.24 -12.77
C TYR A 65 -18.84 8.76 -12.49
N ALA A 66 -18.21 8.06 -13.45
CA ALA A 66 -16.82 7.66 -13.34
C ALA A 66 -15.87 8.86 -13.29
N GLN A 67 -16.11 9.91 -14.07
CA GLN A 67 -15.33 11.16 -14.03
C GLN A 67 -15.44 11.89 -12.67
N GLU A 68 -16.53 11.68 -11.95
CA GLU A 68 -16.74 12.20 -10.61
C GLU A 68 -16.04 11.35 -9.52
N GLY A 69 -15.32 10.28 -9.91
CA GLY A 69 -14.61 9.38 -8.98
C GLY A 69 -15.49 8.27 -8.38
N ASN A 70 -16.69 8.06 -8.95
CA ASN A 70 -17.59 6.99 -8.52
C ASN A 70 -17.33 5.71 -9.31
N THR A 71 -17.65 4.56 -8.72
CA THR A 71 -17.75 3.27 -9.41
C THR A 71 -19.21 3.01 -9.78
N PRO A 72 -19.62 3.28 -11.04
CA PRO A 72 -21.00 3.09 -11.48
C PRO A 72 -21.26 1.62 -11.80
N MET A 73 -22.38 1.11 -11.30
CA MET A 73 -22.92 -0.21 -11.59
C MET A 73 -24.31 -0.08 -12.18
N LEU A 74 -24.63 -0.90 -13.15
CA LEU A 74 -25.94 -0.98 -13.79
C LEU A 74 -26.74 -2.14 -13.20
N LEU A 75 -27.97 -1.85 -12.80
CA LEU A 75 -28.95 -2.84 -12.37
C LEU A 75 -29.91 -3.13 -13.53
N ALA A 76 -29.94 -4.38 -13.97
CA ALA A 76 -30.89 -4.83 -14.97
C ALA A 76 -31.85 -5.86 -14.37
N VAL A 77 -33.13 -5.75 -14.75
CA VAL A 77 -34.22 -6.68 -14.43
C VAL A 77 -34.73 -7.27 -15.73
N GLU A 78 -34.74 -8.59 -15.85
CA GLU A 78 -35.16 -9.30 -17.08
C GLU A 78 -34.45 -8.75 -18.34
N GLY A 79 -33.16 -8.37 -18.21
CA GLY A 79 -32.35 -7.81 -19.30
C GLY A 79 -32.61 -6.33 -19.62
N GLN A 80 -33.52 -5.65 -18.90
CA GLN A 80 -33.75 -4.21 -19.05
C GLN A 80 -33.06 -3.44 -17.92
N VAL A 81 -32.24 -2.41 -18.27
CA VAL A 81 -31.58 -1.56 -17.27
C VAL A 81 -32.60 -0.64 -16.61
N GLU A 82 -32.79 -0.84 -15.32
CA GLU A 82 -33.77 -0.10 -14.51
C GLU A 82 -33.09 1.01 -13.67
N ALA A 83 -31.82 0.81 -13.29
CA ALA A 83 -31.12 1.78 -12.45
C ALA A 83 -29.61 1.79 -12.69
N LEU A 84 -29.00 2.94 -12.38
CA LEU A 84 -27.56 3.09 -12.19
C LEU A 84 -27.30 3.34 -10.71
N ILE A 85 -26.42 2.56 -10.11
CA ILE A 85 -25.98 2.68 -8.74
C ILE A 85 -24.52 3.14 -8.78
N ALA A 86 -24.25 4.35 -8.31
CA ALA A 86 -22.90 4.88 -8.22
C ALA A 86 -22.40 4.76 -6.77
N VAL A 87 -21.31 4.04 -6.57
CA VAL A 87 -20.67 3.89 -5.27
C VAL A 87 -19.38 4.68 -5.28
N ALA A 88 -19.19 5.57 -4.31
CA ALA A 88 -17.93 6.28 -4.11
C ALA A 88 -17.17 5.63 -2.97
N ASP A 89 -15.96 5.22 -3.22
CA ASP A 89 -15.02 4.96 -2.14
C ASP A 89 -14.54 6.29 -1.57
N THR A 90 -14.73 6.46 -0.27
CA THR A 90 -14.20 7.65 0.40
C THR A 90 -12.68 7.51 0.52
N ILE A 91 -11.97 8.40 -0.16
CA ILE A 91 -10.51 8.50 0.01
C ILE A 91 -10.22 8.73 1.50
N LYS A 92 -9.39 7.88 2.09
CA LYS A 92 -8.97 8.06 3.49
C LYS A 92 -8.30 9.43 3.65
N LYS A 93 -8.62 10.12 4.73
CA LYS A 93 -8.14 11.50 5.00
C LYS A 93 -6.61 11.64 4.99
N ASP A 94 -5.91 10.56 5.29
CA ASP A 94 -4.44 10.51 5.37
C ASP A 94 -3.76 10.13 4.05
N SER A 95 -4.51 9.69 3.03
CA SER A 95 -3.94 9.20 1.76
C SER A 95 -3.14 10.27 1.02
N ALA A 96 -3.71 11.46 0.83
CA ALA A 96 -3.00 12.55 0.14
C ALA A 96 -1.73 12.97 0.89
N MET A 97 -1.80 13.04 2.23
CA MET A 97 -0.64 13.37 3.07
C MET A 97 0.44 12.26 2.97
N ALA A 98 0.04 11.00 2.95
CA ALA A 98 0.99 9.89 2.81
C ALA A 98 1.72 9.93 1.46
N VAL A 99 1.01 10.17 0.36
CA VAL A 99 1.58 10.35 -0.98
C VAL A 99 2.54 11.54 -1.01
N GLU A 100 2.16 12.69 -0.45
CA GLU A 100 3.04 13.86 -0.34
C GLU A 100 4.33 13.54 0.42
N LYS A 101 4.24 12.79 1.54
CA LYS A 101 5.43 12.38 2.30
C LYS A 101 6.34 11.44 1.53
N LEU A 102 5.78 10.54 0.73
CA LEU A 102 6.55 9.67 -0.17
C LEU A 102 7.28 10.50 -1.24
N HIS A 103 6.61 11.47 -1.85
CA HIS A 103 7.22 12.41 -2.81
C HIS A 103 8.37 13.21 -2.18
N GLN A 104 8.20 13.70 -0.94
CA GLN A 104 9.26 14.39 -0.19
C GLN A 104 10.49 13.49 0.07
N MET A 105 10.30 12.16 0.04
CA MET A 105 11.40 11.18 0.13
C MET A 105 12.00 10.81 -1.22
N GLY A 106 11.50 11.37 -2.34
CA GLY A 106 11.92 11.07 -3.70
C GLY A 106 11.35 9.75 -4.24
N ILE A 107 10.23 9.28 -3.67
CA ILE A 107 9.57 8.03 -4.05
C ILE A 107 8.36 8.36 -4.92
N LYS A 108 8.29 7.76 -6.11
CA LYS A 108 7.12 7.81 -6.99
C LYS A 108 6.05 6.86 -6.46
N VAL A 109 4.79 7.24 -6.62
CA VAL A 109 3.65 6.43 -6.16
C VAL A 109 2.85 5.92 -7.35
N ALA A 110 2.66 4.61 -7.40
CA ALA A 110 1.82 3.93 -8.38
C ALA A 110 0.57 3.38 -7.72
N MET A 111 -0.57 3.48 -8.39
CA MET A 111 -1.84 2.84 -7.99
C MET A 111 -2.16 1.71 -8.98
N ILE A 112 -2.42 0.53 -8.43
CA ILE A 112 -2.89 -0.66 -9.18
C ILE A 112 -4.28 -0.99 -8.67
N THR A 113 -5.28 -0.90 -9.54
CA THR A 113 -6.69 -1.11 -9.17
C THR A 113 -7.44 -1.91 -10.22
N GLY A 114 -8.48 -2.64 -9.78
CA GLY A 114 -9.46 -3.25 -10.66
C GLY A 114 -10.58 -2.31 -11.12
N ASP A 115 -10.60 -1.07 -10.62
CA ASP A 115 -11.56 -0.05 -11.06
C ASP A 115 -11.28 0.39 -12.50
N ASN A 116 -12.30 0.97 -13.13
CA ASN A 116 -12.16 1.52 -14.47
C ASN A 116 -11.18 2.71 -14.49
N GLU A 117 -10.54 2.92 -15.63
CA GLU A 117 -9.50 3.94 -15.81
C GLU A 117 -9.95 5.35 -15.41
N LYS A 118 -11.18 5.75 -15.73
CA LYS A 118 -11.69 7.11 -15.44
C LYS A 118 -11.81 7.36 -13.93
N THR A 119 -12.38 6.41 -13.21
CA THR A 119 -12.47 6.46 -11.74
C THR A 119 -11.08 6.49 -11.12
N ALA A 120 -10.19 5.60 -11.56
CA ALA A 120 -8.83 5.51 -11.07
C ALA A 120 -8.04 6.82 -11.27
N LEU A 121 -8.14 7.43 -12.46
CA LEU A 121 -7.50 8.72 -12.76
C LEU A 121 -8.09 9.87 -11.93
N ALA A 122 -9.40 9.88 -11.68
CA ALA A 122 -10.03 10.89 -10.83
C ALA A 122 -9.50 10.82 -9.39
N ILE A 123 -9.41 9.62 -8.81
CA ILE A 123 -8.83 9.37 -7.48
C ILE A 123 -7.35 9.74 -7.45
N ALA A 124 -6.58 9.27 -8.42
CA ALA A 124 -5.16 9.53 -8.51
C ALA A 124 -4.83 11.03 -8.54
N LYS A 125 -5.60 11.82 -9.27
CA LYS A 125 -5.47 13.28 -9.33
C LYS A 125 -5.75 13.94 -7.97
N GLN A 126 -6.71 13.43 -7.21
CA GLN A 126 -7.07 14.00 -5.89
C GLN A 126 -5.99 13.76 -4.84
N VAL A 127 -5.30 12.61 -4.89
CA VAL A 127 -4.28 12.23 -3.90
C VAL A 127 -2.85 12.45 -4.38
N GLY A 128 -2.65 12.79 -5.65
CA GLY A 128 -1.32 13.10 -6.22
C GLY A 128 -0.53 11.87 -6.66
N ILE A 129 -1.17 10.80 -7.13
CA ILE A 129 -0.50 9.57 -7.61
C ILE A 129 0.13 9.81 -8.99
N ASP A 130 1.35 9.32 -9.19
CA ASP A 130 2.15 9.55 -10.42
C ASP A 130 1.80 8.57 -11.54
N ILE A 131 1.53 7.31 -11.20
CA ILE A 131 1.32 6.22 -12.16
C ILE A 131 0.02 5.51 -11.83
N VAL A 132 -0.85 5.31 -12.83
CA VAL A 132 -2.10 4.57 -12.67
C VAL A 132 -2.08 3.34 -13.56
N ARG A 133 -2.46 2.20 -12.99
CA ARG A 133 -2.76 0.94 -13.67
C ARG A 133 -4.16 0.52 -13.26
N ALA A 134 -5.12 0.79 -14.12
CA ALA A 134 -6.54 0.51 -13.93
C ALA A 134 -6.97 -0.75 -14.68
N ASP A 135 -8.21 -1.22 -14.43
CA ASP A 135 -8.79 -2.43 -15.03
C ASP A 135 -7.93 -3.70 -14.83
N VAL A 136 -7.07 -3.74 -13.80
CA VAL A 136 -6.13 -4.84 -13.52
C VAL A 136 -6.86 -5.95 -12.75
N LEU A 137 -6.87 -7.15 -13.31
CA LEU A 137 -7.39 -8.33 -12.60
C LEU A 137 -6.47 -8.72 -11.43
N PRO A 138 -6.99 -9.36 -10.38
CA PRO A 138 -6.17 -9.80 -9.24
C PRO A 138 -4.96 -10.64 -9.65
N SER A 139 -5.11 -11.53 -10.65
CA SER A 139 -4.04 -12.37 -11.20
C SER A 139 -2.97 -11.60 -11.98
N GLU A 140 -3.26 -10.37 -12.42
CA GLU A 140 -2.36 -9.56 -13.25
C GLU A 140 -1.55 -8.56 -12.42
N LYS A 141 -1.90 -8.34 -11.14
CA LYS A 141 -1.17 -7.40 -10.26
C LYS A 141 0.32 -7.73 -10.17
N SER A 142 0.67 -9.02 -10.09
CA SER A 142 2.07 -9.48 -10.06
C SER A 142 2.82 -9.12 -11.35
N GLN A 143 2.13 -9.18 -12.50
CA GLN A 143 2.74 -8.80 -13.78
C GLN A 143 3.08 -7.32 -13.82
N VAL A 144 2.20 -6.45 -13.29
CA VAL A 144 2.48 -5.01 -13.19
C VAL A 144 3.72 -4.73 -12.33
N ILE A 145 3.89 -5.44 -11.21
CA ILE A 145 5.10 -5.32 -10.37
C ILE A 145 6.33 -5.71 -11.19
N LYS A 146 6.28 -6.83 -11.89
CA LYS A 146 7.38 -7.31 -12.72
C LYS A 146 7.74 -6.32 -13.83
N ASP A 147 6.75 -5.76 -14.50
CA ASP A 147 6.95 -4.78 -15.56
C ASP A 147 7.68 -3.50 -15.05
N LEU A 148 7.40 -3.08 -13.81
CA LEU A 148 8.12 -1.97 -13.18
C LEU A 148 9.56 -2.36 -12.81
N GLN A 149 9.78 -3.57 -12.28
CA GLN A 149 11.12 -4.08 -11.98
C GLN A 149 11.96 -4.24 -13.25
N ASP A 150 11.38 -4.73 -14.36
CA ASP A 150 12.04 -4.86 -15.65
C ASP A 150 12.45 -3.50 -16.26
N GLN A 151 11.78 -2.40 -15.84
CA GLN A 151 12.18 -1.01 -16.17
C GLN A 151 13.33 -0.50 -15.27
N GLY A 152 13.80 -1.30 -14.31
CA GLY A 152 14.88 -0.95 -13.40
C GLY A 152 14.42 -0.21 -12.15
N GLU A 153 13.13 -0.14 -11.89
CA GLU A 153 12.59 0.46 -10.66
C GLU A 153 12.67 -0.53 -9.49
N PHE A 154 13.00 -0.05 -8.30
CA PHE A 154 12.92 -0.80 -7.05
C PHE A 154 11.52 -0.63 -6.47
N VAL A 155 10.75 -1.70 -6.41
CA VAL A 155 9.31 -1.66 -6.17
C VAL A 155 8.95 -2.12 -4.75
N ALA A 156 8.31 -1.25 -3.99
CA ALA A 156 7.60 -1.63 -2.77
C ALA A 156 6.10 -1.78 -3.07
N MET A 157 5.54 -2.96 -2.85
CA MET A 157 4.11 -3.22 -2.98
C MET A 157 3.43 -3.04 -1.62
N VAL A 158 2.34 -2.30 -1.61
CA VAL A 158 1.49 -2.10 -0.42
C VAL A 158 0.10 -2.67 -0.70
N GLY A 159 -0.36 -3.58 0.15
CA GLY A 159 -1.66 -4.24 -0.03
C GLY A 159 -2.27 -4.68 1.30
N ASP A 160 -3.56 -5.02 1.29
CA ASP A 160 -4.32 -5.40 2.49
C ASP A 160 -5.04 -6.75 2.37
N GLY A 161 -5.07 -7.35 1.19
CA GLY A 161 -5.91 -8.49 0.86
C GLY A 161 -5.21 -9.75 0.38
N ILE A 162 -5.96 -10.85 0.39
CA ILE A 162 -5.52 -12.17 -0.16
C ILE A 162 -5.13 -12.03 -1.64
N ASN A 163 -5.84 -11.18 -2.37
CA ASN A 163 -5.63 -10.97 -3.80
C ASN A 163 -4.29 -10.26 -4.10
N ASP A 164 -3.67 -9.63 -3.11
CA ASP A 164 -2.42 -8.91 -3.25
C ASP A 164 -1.19 -9.77 -2.87
N ALA A 165 -1.40 -10.92 -2.22
CA ALA A 165 -0.33 -11.79 -1.73
C ALA A 165 0.71 -12.15 -2.80
N PRO A 166 0.35 -12.55 -4.03
CA PRO A 166 1.34 -12.82 -5.07
C PRO A 166 2.15 -11.59 -5.49
N ALA A 167 1.54 -10.40 -5.48
CA ALA A 167 2.21 -9.14 -5.81
C ALA A 167 3.11 -8.66 -4.66
N LEU A 168 2.68 -8.85 -3.40
CA LEU A 168 3.48 -8.59 -2.20
C LEU A 168 4.75 -9.43 -2.18
N ALA A 169 4.62 -10.75 -2.45
CA ALA A 169 5.75 -11.68 -2.47
C ALA A 169 6.72 -11.45 -3.63
N LEU A 170 6.26 -10.87 -4.75
CA LEU A 170 7.09 -10.61 -5.93
C LEU A 170 7.84 -9.28 -5.85
N ALA A 171 7.31 -8.31 -5.16
CA ALA A 171 7.93 -6.98 -5.00
C ALA A 171 9.30 -7.08 -4.29
N ASP A 172 10.16 -6.07 -4.49
CA ASP A 172 11.43 -5.98 -3.75
C ASP A 172 11.20 -5.78 -2.24
N VAL A 173 10.07 -5.17 -1.87
CA VAL A 173 9.56 -5.09 -0.49
C VAL A 173 8.04 -5.20 -0.50
N GLY A 174 7.51 -6.23 0.14
CA GLY A 174 6.08 -6.40 0.39
C GLY A 174 5.67 -5.75 1.72
N ILE A 175 4.64 -4.92 1.70
CA ILE A 175 4.11 -4.23 2.90
C ILE A 175 2.62 -4.53 3.03
N ALA A 176 2.22 -5.27 4.06
CA ALA A 176 0.82 -5.50 4.39
C ALA A 176 0.30 -4.40 5.34
N ILE A 177 -0.92 -3.88 5.08
CA ILE A 177 -1.56 -2.84 5.91
C ILE A 177 -2.77 -3.40 6.64
N GLY A 178 -2.90 -3.00 7.91
CA GLY A 178 -4.05 -3.31 8.75
C GLY A 178 -4.05 -4.72 9.31
N SER A 179 -5.22 -5.17 9.76
CA SER A 179 -5.46 -6.57 10.14
C SER A 179 -5.59 -7.45 8.89
N GLY A 180 -4.63 -7.34 7.96
CA GLY A 180 -4.63 -8.11 6.72
C GLY A 180 -4.91 -9.59 6.97
N THR A 181 -5.39 -10.28 5.96
CA THR A 181 -5.60 -11.73 6.07
C THR A 181 -4.27 -12.42 6.40
N ASP A 182 -4.33 -13.54 7.08
CA ASP A 182 -3.13 -14.34 7.45
C ASP A 182 -2.22 -14.56 6.24
N VAL A 183 -2.80 -14.77 5.06
CA VAL A 183 -2.07 -14.96 3.79
C VAL A 183 -1.30 -13.70 3.36
N ALA A 184 -1.88 -12.51 3.51
CA ALA A 184 -1.18 -11.25 3.18
C ALA A 184 -0.04 -10.98 4.18
N ILE A 185 -0.26 -11.31 5.45
CA ILE A 185 0.76 -11.19 6.52
C ILE A 185 1.94 -12.13 6.24
N GLU A 186 1.68 -13.39 5.84
CA GLU A 186 2.72 -14.37 5.51
C GLU A 186 3.51 -14.01 4.23
N SER A 187 2.91 -13.23 3.33
CA SER A 187 3.51 -12.87 2.03
C SER A 187 4.27 -11.54 2.07
N ALA A 188 4.20 -10.79 3.16
CA ALA A 188 4.79 -9.45 3.27
C ALA A 188 6.07 -9.46 4.13
N ASP A 189 7.04 -8.63 3.75
CA ASP A 189 8.26 -8.39 4.55
C ASP A 189 7.98 -7.49 5.75
N ILE A 190 7.01 -6.60 5.63
CA ILE A 190 6.62 -5.62 6.66
C ILE A 190 5.11 -5.69 6.88
N VAL A 191 4.69 -5.76 8.13
CA VAL A 191 3.29 -5.72 8.52
C VAL A 191 3.00 -4.45 9.32
N LEU A 192 2.14 -3.58 8.79
CA LEU A 192 1.69 -2.36 9.44
C LEU A 192 0.35 -2.62 10.15
N MET A 193 0.37 -2.64 11.48
CA MET A 193 -0.77 -3.05 12.31
C MET A 193 -1.97 -2.08 12.25
N LYS A 194 -1.75 -0.84 11.85
CA LYS A 194 -2.82 0.16 11.72
C LYS A 194 -3.28 0.24 10.28
N ASN A 195 -4.57 0.50 10.09
CA ASN A 195 -5.15 0.72 8.77
C ASN A 195 -4.98 2.19 8.31
N SER A 196 -3.73 2.69 8.35
CA SER A 196 -3.35 4.05 7.96
C SER A 196 -2.24 4.01 6.92
N LEU A 197 -2.46 4.68 5.80
CA LEU A 197 -1.45 4.77 4.74
C LEU A 197 -0.22 5.58 5.19
N MET A 198 -0.37 6.47 6.19
CA MET A 198 0.75 7.22 6.79
C MET A 198 1.80 6.32 7.45
N ASP A 199 1.46 5.10 7.82
CA ASP A 199 2.44 4.18 8.40
C ASP A 199 3.46 3.68 7.38
N VAL A 200 3.18 3.77 6.06
CA VAL A 200 4.14 3.45 5.00
C VAL A 200 5.32 4.45 4.99
N PRO A 201 5.12 5.77 4.81
CA PRO A 201 6.24 6.71 4.89
C PRO A 201 6.90 6.72 6.27
N ASN A 202 6.16 6.47 7.36
CA ASN A 202 6.73 6.35 8.70
C ASN A 202 7.67 5.15 8.83
N SER A 203 7.31 3.97 8.27
CA SER A 203 8.17 2.78 8.29
C SER A 203 9.46 2.99 7.49
N ILE A 204 9.35 3.61 6.31
CA ILE A 204 10.54 3.97 5.49
C ILE A 204 11.45 4.95 6.23
N LYS A 205 10.88 5.96 6.89
CA LYS A 205 11.63 6.92 7.72
C LYS A 205 12.33 6.22 8.88
N LEU A 206 11.61 5.33 9.59
CA LEU A 206 12.19 4.54 10.68
C LEU A 206 13.34 3.66 10.21
N SER A 207 13.19 2.99 9.06
CA SER A 207 14.24 2.18 8.46
C SER A 207 15.49 3.01 8.15
N LYS A 208 15.34 4.18 7.50
CA LYS A 208 16.45 5.10 7.21
C LYS A 208 17.17 5.55 8.47
N GLU A 209 16.45 5.94 9.52
CA GLU A 209 17.04 6.34 10.80
C GLU A 209 17.72 5.17 11.52
N THR A 210 17.16 3.96 11.41
CA THR A 210 17.78 2.74 11.98
C THR A 210 19.10 2.43 11.29
N ILE A 211 19.13 2.42 9.95
CA ILE A 211 20.36 2.20 9.19
C ILE A 211 21.42 3.27 9.50
N ARG A 212 21.01 4.53 9.62
CA ARG A 212 21.91 5.61 10.02
C ARG A 212 22.48 5.35 11.42
N ASN A 213 21.65 4.98 12.37
CA ASN A 213 22.07 4.66 13.73
C ASN A 213 23.07 3.49 13.76
N ILE A 214 22.82 2.44 12.96
CA ILE A 214 23.74 1.30 12.81
C ILE A 214 25.10 1.77 12.27
N LYS A 215 25.10 2.60 11.21
CA LYS A 215 26.35 3.15 10.64
C LYS A 215 27.12 4.01 11.64
N GLU A 216 26.44 4.84 12.42
CA GLU A 216 27.02 5.63 13.49
C GLU A 216 27.63 4.73 14.59
N ASN A 217 26.91 3.67 15.00
CA ASN A 217 27.41 2.71 15.98
C ASN A 217 28.67 1.97 15.50
N LEU A 218 28.67 1.53 14.23
CA LEU A 218 29.87 0.95 13.63
C LEU A 218 31.04 1.95 13.58
N GLY A 219 30.75 3.21 13.23
CA GLY A 219 31.73 4.29 13.24
C GLY A 219 32.35 4.48 14.61
N TRP A 220 31.58 4.51 15.68
CA TRP A 220 32.08 4.56 17.06
C TRP A 220 32.93 3.33 17.40
N ALA A 221 32.41 2.11 17.13
CA ALA A 221 33.09 0.86 17.45
C ALA A 221 34.45 0.75 16.73
N PHE A 222 34.51 1.05 15.44
CA PHE A 222 35.75 1.04 14.67
C PHE A 222 36.68 2.18 15.06
N GLY A 223 36.16 3.39 15.30
CA GLY A 223 36.95 4.56 15.67
C GLY A 223 37.76 4.35 16.92
N TYR A 224 37.17 3.82 17.98
CA TYR A 224 37.88 3.47 19.21
C TYR A 224 39.01 2.44 18.97
N ASN A 225 38.77 1.45 18.12
CA ASN A 225 39.77 0.42 17.81
C ASN A 225 40.88 0.95 16.90
N ILE A 226 40.57 1.72 15.85
CA ILE A 226 41.52 2.31 14.93
C ILE A 226 42.52 3.23 15.68
N ILE A 227 42.00 3.98 16.66
CA ILE A 227 42.86 4.84 17.50
C ILE A 227 43.56 3.99 18.56
N GLY A 228 42.86 3.11 19.26
CA GLY A 228 43.38 2.37 20.41
C GLY A 228 44.45 1.35 20.07
N ILE A 229 44.34 0.63 18.93
CA ILE A 229 45.32 -0.40 18.55
C ILE A 229 46.72 0.14 18.31
N PRO A 230 46.95 1.24 17.54
CA PRO A 230 48.29 1.83 17.40
C PRO A 230 48.88 2.28 18.73
N PHE A 231 48.06 2.85 19.63
CA PHE A 231 48.54 3.25 20.95
C PHE A 231 48.91 2.03 21.79
N ALA A 232 48.10 0.98 21.77
CA ALA A 232 48.43 -0.27 22.46
C ALA A 232 49.68 -0.97 21.89
N ALA A 233 49.88 -0.86 20.57
CA ALA A 233 51.08 -1.37 19.90
C ALA A 233 52.36 -0.58 20.21
N GLY A 234 52.27 0.50 20.99
CA GLY A 234 53.44 1.27 21.41
C GLY A 234 53.83 2.46 20.52
N LEU A 235 52.89 2.96 19.70
CA LEU A 235 53.14 4.11 18.82
C LEU A 235 53.71 5.32 19.61
N ILE A 236 53.14 5.59 20.80
CA ILE A 236 53.63 6.69 21.67
C ILE A 236 55.03 6.39 22.21
N TYR A 237 55.31 5.12 22.50
CA TYR A 237 56.64 4.69 23.01
C TYR A 237 57.74 4.93 21.99
N LEU A 238 57.46 4.78 20.69
CA LEU A 238 58.41 5.09 19.61
C LEU A 238 58.85 6.57 19.58
N PHE A 239 58.01 7.47 20.11
CA PHE A 239 58.29 8.90 20.22
C PHE A 239 58.69 9.33 21.63
N GLY A 240 59.15 8.37 22.48
CA GLY A 240 59.64 8.65 23.83
C GLY A 240 58.58 8.83 24.91
N GLY A 241 57.30 8.46 24.60
CA GLY A 241 56.21 8.51 25.58
C GLY A 241 56.06 7.19 26.35
N PRO A 242 55.14 7.11 27.33
CA PRO A 242 54.90 5.91 28.12
C PRO A 242 54.16 4.85 27.31
N LEU A 243 54.26 3.57 27.72
CA LEU A 243 53.41 2.48 27.24
C LEU A 243 51.98 2.69 27.72
N LEU A 244 51.01 2.20 26.93
CA LEU A 244 49.59 2.28 27.26
C LEU A 244 49.30 1.53 28.56
N ASN A 245 48.78 2.25 29.56
CA ASN A 245 48.31 1.64 30.80
C ASN A 245 47.09 0.76 30.55
N PRO A 246 47.06 -0.51 30.99
CA PRO A 246 45.90 -1.41 30.84
C PRO A 246 44.58 -0.83 31.38
N MET A 247 44.62 -0.02 32.44
CA MET A 247 43.43 0.66 32.96
C MET A 247 42.82 1.67 31.97
N ILE A 248 43.67 2.39 31.25
CA ILE A 248 43.24 3.36 30.23
C ILE A 248 42.61 2.62 29.05
N ALA A 249 43.19 1.49 28.63
CA ALA A 249 42.62 0.63 27.61
C ALA A 249 41.24 0.07 27.99
N ALA A 250 41.09 -0.42 29.22
CA ALA A 250 39.81 -0.90 29.75
C ALA A 250 38.77 0.22 29.83
N ALA A 251 39.16 1.42 30.27
CA ALA A 251 38.28 2.59 30.30
C ALA A 251 37.81 3.00 28.89
N ALA A 252 38.72 3.01 27.90
CA ALA A 252 38.35 3.31 26.51
C ALA A 252 37.36 2.30 25.93
N MET A 253 37.53 0.99 26.19
CA MET A 253 36.59 -0.04 25.77
C MET A 253 35.23 0.15 26.42
N SER A 254 35.17 0.47 27.72
CA SER A 254 33.93 0.77 28.44
C SER A 254 33.20 1.99 27.84
N LEU A 255 33.93 3.06 27.54
CA LEU A 255 33.40 4.26 26.91
C LEU A 255 32.87 3.97 25.48
N SER A 256 33.51 3.10 24.72
CA SER A 256 33.02 2.66 23.41
C SER A 256 31.64 2.00 23.55
N SER A 257 31.49 1.08 24.47
CA SER A 257 30.20 0.41 24.73
C SER A 257 29.11 1.40 25.15
N VAL A 258 29.43 2.33 26.06
CA VAL A 258 28.51 3.38 26.50
C VAL A 258 28.11 4.29 25.33
N SER A 259 29.03 4.64 24.44
CA SER A 259 28.75 5.47 23.26
C SER A 259 27.77 4.78 22.32
N VAL A 260 28.00 3.50 22.01
CA VAL A 260 27.12 2.69 21.14
C VAL A 260 25.70 2.56 21.75
N VAL A 261 25.60 2.21 23.04
CA VAL A 261 24.31 2.10 23.71
C VAL A 261 23.58 3.44 23.76
N SER A 262 24.28 4.52 24.08
CA SER A 262 23.70 5.87 24.13
C SER A 262 23.19 6.31 22.77
N ASN A 263 23.93 6.01 21.71
CA ASN A 263 23.47 6.30 20.34
C ASN A 263 22.28 5.44 19.93
N ALA A 264 22.28 4.13 20.24
CA ALA A 264 21.15 3.24 19.98
C ALA A 264 19.87 3.71 20.69
N LEU A 265 19.96 4.22 21.92
CA LEU A 265 18.84 4.75 22.67
C LEU A 265 18.20 5.99 22.04
N ARG A 266 18.89 6.71 21.13
CA ARG A 266 18.32 7.85 20.38
C ARG A 266 17.14 7.42 19.51
N LEU A 267 17.09 6.17 19.02
CA LEU A 267 15.95 5.64 18.27
C LEU A 267 14.64 5.63 19.08
N ARG A 268 14.71 5.58 20.42
CA ARG A 268 13.50 5.73 21.27
C ARG A 268 12.84 7.11 21.15
N LYS A 269 13.56 8.10 20.66
CA LYS A 269 13.04 9.46 20.41
C LYS A 269 12.52 9.65 18.98
N PHE A 270 12.42 8.56 18.21
CA PHE A 270 11.84 8.60 16.86
C PHE A 270 10.45 9.23 16.92
N ARG A 271 10.17 10.15 16.00
CA ARG A 271 8.87 10.78 15.84
C ARG A 271 8.36 10.51 14.43
N THR A 272 7.14 10.03 14.35
CA THR A 272 6.38 9.93 13.08
C THR A 272 6.17 11.31 12.46
N PHE A 273 5.74 11.33 11.21
CA PHE A 273 5.35 12.57 10.55
C PHE A 273 4.12 13.21 11.19
#